data_f7cf5d70eb67b71f2913edaa362ab94f
#
_entry.id   f7cf5d70eb67b71f2913edaa362ab94f
#
_cell.length_a   1.000
_cell.length_b   1.000
_cell.length_c   1.000
_cell.angle_alpha   90.00
_cell.angle_beta   90.00
_cell.angle_gamma   90.00
#
_symmetry.space_group_name_H-M   'P 1'
#
loop_
_entity.id
_entity.type
_entity.pdbx_description
1 polymer ?
#
loop_
_entity_poly.entity_id
_entity_poly.type
_entity_poly.pdbx_seq_one_letter_code
_entity_poly.pdbx_strand_id
1 'polypeptide(L)'
;MKTRNFTFTAIFIALNVILSSFIVIPVGPIKAAPIQHMINVLCAVFVGPWFGLAQALISSLLRVLFNTGSAFAFPGSMVGVLLASAFYIYRRHIFMAAVGEVIGTGIIGSLMCIPVAWIIGLHDFAAKPLMLAFLVSSIIGSVISYIILMVLKRRGILDRFLK
;
A
#
# COMPACT_ATOMS: atom_id res chain seq x y z
N MET A 1 -8.81 20.40 9.00
CA MET A 1 -7.84 19.50 8.32
C MET A 1 -7.56 18.22 9.10
N LYS A 2 -7.20 18.26 10.38
CA LYS A 2 -6.87 17.03 11.15
C LYS A 2 -8.02 16.01 11.21
N THR A 3 -9.24 16.42 11.56
CA THR A 3 -10.42 15.54 11.66
C THR A 3 -10.73 14.81 10.34
N ARG A 4 -10.68 15.52 9.22
CA ARG A 4 -10.87 14.93 7.89
C ARG A 4 -9.86 13.82 7.59
N ASN A 5 -8.56 14.06 7.88
CA ASN A 5 -7.52 13.07 7.65
C ASN A 5 -7.71 11.83 8.55
N PHE A 6 -8.14 12.02 9.81
CA PHE A 6 -8.49 10.90 10.69
C PHE A 6 -9.63 10.06 10.12
N THR A 7 -10.71 10.70 9.65
CA THR A 7 -11.85 10.01 9.04
C THR A 7 -11.45 9.20 7.81
N PHE A 8 -10.71 9.82 6.88
CA PHE A 8 -10.22 9.08 5.70
C PHE A 8 -9.29 7.93 6.07
N THR A 9 -8.38 8.14 7.02
CA THR A 9 -7.47 7.08 7.47
C THR A 9 -8.25 5.90 8.06
N ALA A 10 -9.26 6.15 8.89
CA ALA A 10 -10.11 5.10 9.46
C ALA A 10 -10.88 4.34 8.38
N ILE A 11 -11.46 5.04 7.39
CA ILE A 11 -12.14 4.42 6.25
C ILE A 11 -11.16 3.56 5.44
N PHE A 12 -9.98 4.07 5.15
CA PHE A 12 -8.97 3.34 4.39
C PHE A 12 -8.42 2.12 5.15
N ILE A 13 -8.28 2.18 6.48
CA ILE A 13 -7.96 1.01 7.30
C ILE A 13 -9.06 -0.06 7.15
N ALA A 14 -10.31 0.31 7.32
CA ALA A 14 -11.45 -0.61 7.22
C ALA A 14 -11.52 -1.25 5.81
N LEU A 15 -11.43 -0.43 4.75
CA LEU A 15 -11.43 -0.91 3.38
C LEU A 15 -10.24 -1.85 3.10
N ASN A 16 -9.04 -1.50 3.57
CA ASN A 16 -7.87 -2.34 3.39
C ASN A 16 -8.05 -3.70 4.08
N VAL A 17 -8.46 -3.72 5.35
CA VAL A 17 -8.64 -4.97 6.10
C VAL A 17 -9.73 -5.85 5.48
N ILE A 18 -10.89 -5.28 5.17
CA ILE A 18 -12.02 -6.03 4.62
C ILE A 18 -11.70 -6.53 3.20
N LEU A 19 -11.39 -5.63 2.28
CA LEU A 19 -11.25 -5.99 0.86
C LEU A 19 -10.01 -6.86 0.58
N SER A 20 -8.91 -6.64 1.32
CA SER A 20 -7.72 -7.49 1.16
C SER A 20 -7.92 -8.92 1.66
N SER A 21 -8.98 -9.18 2.44
CA SER A 21 -9.32 -10.54 2.87
C SER A 21 -10.01 -11.34 1.77
N PHE A 22 -10.71 -10.64 0.85
CA PHE A 22 -11.46 -11.27 -0.23
C PHE A 22 -10.71 -11.26 -1.57
N ILE A 23 -9.90 -10.24 -1.81
CA ILE A 23 -9.22 -10.04 -3.09
C ILE A 23 -7.74 -10.38 -2.94
N VAL A 24 -7.42 -11.64 -3.16
CA VAL A 24 -6.08 -12.20 -3.08
C VAL A 24 -5.75 -12.91 -4.39
N ILE A 25 -4.58 -12.63 -4.93
CA ILE A 25 -4.08 -13.26 -6.16
C ILE A 25 -2.95 -14.23 -5.79
N PRO A 26 -3.07 -15.53 -6.09
CA PRO A 26 -1.98 -16.46 -5.87
C PRO A 26 -0.84 -16.18 -6.85
N VAL A 27 0.37 -15.94 -6.33
CA VAL A 27 1.60 -15.78 -7.10
C VAL A 27 2.61 -16.84 -6.61
N GLY A 28 2.56 -18.01 -7.20
CA GLY A 28 3.29 -19.17 -6.71
C GLY A 28 2.84 -19.52 -5.27
N PRO A 29 3.78 -19.72 -4.34
CA PRO A 29 3.46 -20.05 -2.94
C PRO A 29 2.99 -18.84 -2.11
N ILE A 30 3.01 -17.63 -2.67
CA ILE A 30 2.74 -16.39 -1.96
C ILE A 30 1.41 -15.79 -2.43
N LYS A 31 0.69 -15.20 -1.48
CA LYS A 31 -0.57 -14.50 -1.74
C LYS A 31 -0.31 -13.01 -1.94
N ALA A 32 -0.59 -12.48 -3.11
CA ALA A 32 -0.52 -11.08 -3.44
C ALA A 32 -1.84 -10.36 -3.07
N ALA A 33 -1.78 -9.21 -2.42
CA ALA A 33 -2.93 -8.44 -1.97
C ALA A 33 -2.96 -7.05 -2.63
N PRO A 34 -3.44 -6.89 -3.87
CA PRO A 34 -3.37 -5.64 -4.61
C PRO A 34 -4.16 -4.50 -3.95
N ILE A 35 -5.19 -4.81 -3.18
CA ILE A 35 -6.00 -3.82 -2.45
C ILE A 35 -5.15 -3.00 -1.48
N GLN A 36 -4.20 -3.63 -0.78
CA GLN A 36 -3.29 -2.93 0.13
C GLN A 36 -2.52 -1.82 -0.60
N HIS A 37 -2.01 -2.10 -1.77
CA HIS A 37 -1.22 -1.16 -2.58
C HIS A 37 -2.10 -0.08 -3.22
N MET A 38 -3.32 -0.44 -3.62
CA MET A 38 -4.32 0.53 -4.04
C MET A 38 -4.61 1.55 -2.93
N ILE A 39 -4.85 1.08 -1.72
CA ILE A 39 -5.12 1.96 -0.57
C ILE A 39 -3.91 2.82 -0.22
N ASN A 40 -2.68 2.31 -0.32
CA ASN A 40 -1.47 3.10 -0.10
C ASN A 40 -1.39 4.30 -1.03
N VAL A 41 -1.66 4.12 -2.34
CA VAL A 41 -1.66 5.22 -3.32
C VAL A 41 -2.78 6.22 -3.03
N LEU A 42 -3.97 5.75 -2.65
CA LEU A 42 -5.07 6.63 -2.23
C LEU A 42 -4.67 7.44 -0.99
N CYS A 43 -4.10 6.81 0.03
CA CYS A 43 -3.60 7.49 1.22
C CYS A 43 -2.53 8.52 0.90
N ALA A 44 -1.58 8.21 0.02
CA ALA A 44 -0.55 9.13 -0.41
C ALA A 44 -1.12 10.44 -0.96
N VAL A 45 -2.23 10.35 -1.72
CA VAL A 45 -2.89 11.51 -2.35
C VAL A 45 -3.83 12.24 -1.39
N PHE A 46 -4.65 11.53 -0.59
CA PHE A 46 -5.70 12.13 0.23
C PHE A 46 -5.24 12.61 1.60
N VAL A 47 -4.36 11.84 2.27
CA VAL A 47 -4.01 12.07 3.68
C VAL A 47 -2.51 12.33 3.90
N GLY A 48 -1.67 11.99 2.93
CA GLY A 48 -0.23 12.21 2.98
C GLY A 48 0.55 11.18 3.80
N PRO A 49 1.87 11.41 4.00
CA PRO A 49 2.79 10.37 4.47
C PRO A 49 2.50 9.85 5.88
N TRP A 50 2.26 10.73 6.84
CA TRP A 50 2.12 10.33 8.25
C TRP A 50 0.83 9.56 8.52
N PHE A 51 -0.29 10.03 7.97
CA PHE A 51 -1.57 9.35 8.07
C PHE A 51 -1.60 8.07 7.21
N GLY A 52 -0.93 8.09 6.06
CA GLY A 52 -0.73 6.90 5.23
C GLY A 52 0.11 5.85 5.94
N LEU A 53 1.19 6.25 6.63
CA LEU A 53 2.02 5.35 7.43
C LEU A 53 1.20 4.72 8.58
N ALA A 54 0.42 5.52 9.30
CA ALA A 54 -0.47 5.03 10.35
C ALA A 54 -1.49 4.01 9.80
N GLN A 55 -2.10 4.32 8.63
CA GLN A 55 -3.01 3.40 7.94
C GLN A 55 -2.30 2.09 7.58
N ALA A 56 -1.10 2.15 6.98
CA ALA A 56 -0.35 0.97 6.57
C ALA A 56 0.02 0.09 7.78
N LEU A 57 0.48 0.71 8.87
CA LEU A 57 0.83 0.00 10.10
C LEU A 57 -0.39 -0.69 10.73
N ILE A 58 -1.48 0.06 10.96
CA ILE A 58 -2.67 -0.44 11.65
C ILE A 58 -3.36 -1.53 10.80
N SER A 59 -3.52 -1.31 9.50
CA SER A 59 -4.14 -2.31 8.63
C SER A 59 -3.30 -3.58 8.51
N SER A 60 -1.96 -3.48 8.43
CA SER A 60 -1.08 -4.65 8.43
C SER A 60 -1.18 -5.43 9.74
N LEU A 61 -1.22 -4.72 10.89
CA LEU A 61 -1.39 -5.34 12.20
C LEU A 61 -2.73 -6.09 12.30
N LEU A 62 -3.84 -5.45 11.96
CA LEU A 62 -5.16 -6.06 11.99
C LEU A 62 -5.24 -7.28 11.07
N ARG A 63 -4.66 -7.19 9.87
CA ARG A 63 -4.64 -8.32 8.93
C ARG A 63 -3.82 -9.51 9.45
N VAL A 64 -2.72 -9.27 10.14
CA VAL A 64 -1.96 -10.34 10.78
C VAL A 64 -2.77 -10.96 11.93
N LEU A 65 -3.40 -10.15 12.76
CA LEU A 65 -4.26 -10.64 13.87
C LEU A 65 -5.46 -11.45 13.37
N PHE A 66 -6.03 -11.10 12.21
CA PHE A 66 -7.14 -11.85 11.59
C PHE A 66 -6.67 -12.98 10.65
N ASN A 67 -5.38 -13.32 10.62
CA ASN A 67 -4.81 -14.35 9.74
C ASN A 67 -5.07 -14.11 8.23
N THR A 68 -5.29 -12.86 7.82
CA THR A 68 -5.50 -12.46 6.41
C THR A 68 -4.28 -11.78 5.79
N GLY A 69 -3.21 -11.61 6.55
CA GLY A 69 -1.94 -11.02 6.14
C GLY A 69 -0.74 -11.74 6.74
N SER A 70 0.46 -11.33 6.34
CA SER A 70 1.73 -11.83 6.88
C SER A 70 2.58 -10.71 7.45
N ALA A 71 3.61 -11.05 8.24
CA ALA A 71 4.57 -10.10 8.77
C ALA A 71 5.30 -9.29 7.65
N PHE A 72 5.39 -9.84 6.47
CA PHE A 72 5.97 -9.17 5.30
C PHE A 72 5.14 -7.99 4.78
N ALA A 73 3.85 -7.90 5.17
CA ALA A 73 3.01 -6.76 4.82
C ALA A 73 3.49 -5.45 5.46
N PHE A 74 4.14 -5.50 6.64
CA PHE A 74 4.63 -4.30 7.32
C PHE A 74 5.67 -3.54 6.50
N PRO A 75 6.86 -4.09 6.20
CA PRO A 75 7.88 -3.34 5.46
C PRO A 75 7.37 -2.95 4.07
N GLY A 76 6.67 -3.84 3.36
CA GLY A 76 6.14 -3.56 2.04
C GLY A 76 5.21 -2.35 2.03
N SER A 77 4.16 -2.39 2.85
CA SER A 77 3.14 -1.34 2.88
C SER A 77 3.67 0.00 3.40
N MET A 78 4.47 -0.03 4.46
CA MET A 78 4.99 1.20 5.09
C MET A 78 5.95 1.94 4.16
N VAL A 79 6.90 1.23 3.55
CA VAL A 79 7.84 1.84 2.58
C VAL A 79 7.09 2.29 1.33
N GLY A 80 6.15 1.49 0.84
CA GLY A 80 5.32 1.81 -0.31
C GLY A 80 4.59 3.13 -0.14
N VAL A 81 3.80 3.27 0.92
CA VAL A 81 3.01 4.51 1.15
C VAL A 81 3.88 5.74 1.38
N LEU A 82 5.06 5.58 2.01
CA LEU A 82 5.99 6.70 2.21
C LEU A 82 6.58 7.17 0.89
N LEU A 83 7.04 6.26 0.03
CA LEU A 83 7.57 6.63 -1.28
C LEU A 83 6.47 7.17 -2.22
N ALA A 84 5.29 6.56 -2.20
CA ALA A 84 4.14 7.07 -2.93
C ALA A 84 3.82 8.51 -2.54
N SER A 85 3.80 8.80 -1.24
CA SER A 85 3.57 10.14 -0.70
C SER A 85 4.69 11.11 -1.08
N ALA A 86 5.94 10.71 -0.94
CA ALA A 86 7.10 11.54 -1.27
C ALA A 86 7.09 11.93 -2.76
N PHE A 87 6.86 10.97 -3.65
CA PHE A 87 6.81 11.21 -5.08
C PHE A 87 5.61 12.09 -5.47
N TYR A 88 4.46 11.89 -4.82
CA TYR A 88 3.30 12.75 -5.00
C TYR A 88 3.55 14.19 -4.54
N ILE A 89 4.16 14.37 -3.38
CA ILE A 89 4.49 15.71 -2.86
C ILE A 89 5.47 16.44 -3.78
N TYR A 90 6.48 15.71 -4.27
CA TYR A 90 7.52 16.30 -5.13
C TYR A 90 6.99 16.76 -6.48
N ARG A 91 6.13 16.00 -7.13
CA ARG A 91 5.64 16.29 -8.49
C ARG A 91 4.18 16.71 -8.58
N ARG A 92 3.40 16.56 -7.51
CA ARG A 92 1.94 16.81 -7.47
C ARG A 92 1.17 16.09 -8.59
N HIS A 93 1.65 14.93 -9.00
CA HIS A 93 1.08 14.15 -10.09
C HIS A 93 0.71 12.75 -9.63
N ILE A 94 -0.55 12.33 -9.88
CA ILE A 94 -1.09 11.04 -9.41
C ILE A 94 -0.23 9.87 -9.90
N PHE A 95 0.26 9.92 -11.14
CA PHE A 95 1.14 8.89 -11.70
C PHE A 95 2.41 8.68 -10.85
N MET A 96 2.97 9.76 -10.31
CA MET A 96 4.16 9.67 -9.45
C MET A 96 3.86 8.94 -8.13
N ALA A 97 2.66 9.11 -7.57
CA ALA A 97 2.26 8.31 -6.40
C ALA A 97 2.22 6.80 -6.72
N ALA A 98 1.68 6.45 -7.88
CA ALA A 98 1.65 5.06 -8.34
C ALA A 98 3.06 4.48 -8.55
N VAL A 99 3.95 5.24 -9.20
CA VAL A 99 5.37 4.84 -9.39
C VAL A 99 6.08 4.68 -8.04
N GLY A 100 5.87 5.62 -7.12
CA GLY A 100 6.45 5.57 -5.77
C GLY A 100 6.01 4.33 -5.00
N GLU A 101 4.74 3.93 -5.11
CA GLU A 101 4.23 2.68 -4.50
C GLU A 101 4.89 1.44 -5.09
N VAL A 102 4.99 1.35 -6.42
CA VAL A 102 5.61 0.19 -7.09
C VAL A 102 7.08 0.05 -6.71
N ILE A 103 7.84 1.13 -6.73
CA ILE A 103 9.25 1.11 -6.32
C ILE A 103 9.36 0.82 -4.82
N GLY A 104 8.56 1.51 -4.01
CA GLY A 104 8.59 1.40 -2.55
C GLY A 104 8.27 0.00 -2.07
N THR A 105 7.18 -0.58 -2.53
CA THR A 105 6.77 -1.93 -2.13
C THR A 105 7.50 -3.00 -2.91
N GLY A 106 7.51 -2.89 -4.24
CA GLY A 106 7.98 -3.97 -5.12
C GLY A 106 9.47 -4.20 -5.03
N ILE A 107 10.28 -3.15 -4.82
CA ILE A 107 11.73 -3.25 -4.74
C ILE A 107 12.20 -3.10 -3.30
N ILE A 108 12.05 -1.92 -2.71
CA ILE A 108 12.66 -1.61 -1.40
C ILE A 108 11.97 -2.41 -0.29
N GLY A 109 10.64 -2.43 -0.27
CA GLY A 109 9.86 -3.16 0.73
C GLY A 109 10.10 -4.66 0.68
N SER A 110 10.21 -5.24 -0.52
CA SER A 110 10.54 -6.66 -0.67
C SER A 110 11.95 -7.01 -0.16
N LEU A 111 12.93 -6.14 -0.39
CA LEU A 111 14.28 -6.31 0.17
C LEU A 111 14.28 -6.18 1.69
N MET A 112 13.50 -5.26 2.25
CA MET A 112 13.35 -5.13 3.71
C MET A 112 12.64 -6.31 4.37
N CYS A 113 11.99 -7.18 3.61
CA CYS A 113 11.44 -8.43 4.13
C CYS A 113 12.53 -9.46 4.48
N ILE A 114 13.73 -9.36 3.92
CA ILE A 114 14.83 -10.30 4.21
C ILE A 114 15.19 -10.28 5.71
N PRO A 115 15.53 -9.14 6.33
CA PRO A 115 15.80 -9.11 7.76
C PRO A 115 14.58 -9.52 8.60
N VAL A 116 13.36 -9.21 8.16
CA VAL A 116 12.15 -9.65 8.86
C VAL A 116 12.03 -11.17 8.83
N ALA A 117 12.32 -11.83 7.70
CA ALA A 117 12.34 -13.28 7.59
C ALA A 117 13.31 -13.93 8.57
N TRP A 118 14.51 -13.36 8.70
CA TRP A 118 15.52 -13.84 9.67
C TRP A 118 15.06 -13.71 11.12
N ILE A 119 14.43 -12.58 11.48
CA ILE A 119 13.91 -12.35 12.84
C ILE A 119 12.81 -13.37 13.22
N ILE A 120 11.97 -13.74 12.25
CA ILE A 120 10.88 -14.73 12.49
C ILE A 120 11.33 -16.19 12.27
N GLY A 121 12.64 -16.45 12.10
CA GLY A 121 13.21 -17.79 12.02
C GLY A 121 13.11 -18.46 10.65
N LEU A 122 12.81 -17.70 9.58
CA LEU A 122 12.76 -18.22 8.20
C LEU A 122 14.11 -18.03 7.50
N HIS A 123 15.10 -18.87 7.85
CA HIS A 123 16.48 -18.74 7.33
C HIS A 123 16.60 -19.12 5.84
N ASP A 124 15.77 -20.06 5.36
CA ASP A 124 15.72 -20.47 3.95
C ASP A 124 14.76 -19.65 3.10
N PHE A 125 14.57 -18.37 3.48
CA PHE A 125 13.60 -17.51 2.86
C PHE A 125 13.97 -17.16 1.41
N ALA A 126 13.08 -17.55 0.47
CA ALA A 126 13.22 -17.23 -0.93
C ALA A 126 12.75 -15.79 -1.24
N ALA A 127 13.67 -14.83 -1.27
CA ALA A 127 13.37 -13.43 -1.55
C ALA A 127 12.77 -13.18 -2.95
N LYS A 128 13.20 -13.94 -3.97
CA LYS A 128 12.75 -13.76 -5.36
C LYS A 128 11.24 -13.94 -5.56
N PRO A 129 10.59 -15.03 -5.10
CA PRO A 129 9.14 -15.18 -5.19
C PRO A 129 8.37 -14.08 -4.48
N LEU A 130 8.85 -13.62 -3.31
CA LEU A 130 8.22 -12.53 -2.59
C LEU A 130 8.32 -11.21 -3.37
N MET A 131 9.50 -10.90 -3.90
CA MET A 131 9.71 -9.69 -4.71
C MET A 131 8.78 -9.69 -5.93
N LEU A 132 8.63 -10.82 -6.62
CA LEU A 132 7.73 -10.95 -7.76
C LEU A 132 6.27 -10.74 -7.33
N ALA A 133 5.84 -11.35 -6.23
CA ALA A 133 4.50 -11.18 -5.69
C ALA A 133 4.21 -9.71 -5.31
N PHE A 134 5.17 -9.02 -4.69
CA PHE A 134 5.05 -7.61 -4.34
C PHE A 134 5.02 -6.70 -5.58
N LEU A 135 5.85 -6.97 -6.59
CA LEU A 135 5.83 -6.23 -7.86
C LEU A 135 4.47 -6.37 -8.56
N VAL A 136 4.01 -7.59 -8.77
CA VAL A 136 2.71 -7.86 -9.42
C VAL A 136 1.57 -7.20 -8.63
N SER A 137 1.56 -7.38 -7.32
CA SER A 137 0.54 -6.84 -6.43
C SER A 137 0.52 -5.31 -6.43
N SER A 138 1.69 -4.68 -6.30
CA SER A 138 1.81 -3.22 -6.28
C SER A 138 1.50 -2.59 -7.63
N ILE A 139 1.86 -3.22 -8.75
CA ILE A 139 1.49 -2.75 -10.09
C ILE A 139 -0.03 -2.76 -10.25
N ILE A 140 -0.68 -3.89 -9.96
CA ILE A 140 -2.14 -4.02 -10.09
C ILE A 140 -2.85 -3.01 -9.19
N GLY A 141 -2.48 -2.93 -7.91
CA GLY A 141 -3.08 -1.99 -6.97
C GLY A 141 -2.88 -0.53 -7.38
N SER A 142 -1.67 -0.18 -7.85
CA SER A 142 -1.35 1.18 -8.31
C SER A 142 -2.12 1.56 -9.58
N VAL A 143 -2.30 0.64 -10.53
CA VAL A 143 -3.11 0.88 -11.73
C VAL A 143 -4.57 1.12 -11.36
N ILE A 144 -5.16 0.29 -10.50
CA ILE A 144 -6.54 0.48 -10.04
C ILE A 144 -6.70 1.84 -9.36
N SER A 145 -5.80 2.18 -8.44
CA SER A 145 -5.82 3.46 -7.75
C SER A 145 -5.66 4.64 -8.70
N TYR A 146 -4.75 4.53 -9.67
CA TYR A 146 -4.56 5.56 -10.69
C TYR A 146 -5.84 5.83 -11.48
N ILE A 147 -6.54 4.77 -11.91
CA ILE A 147 -7.82 4.90 -12.62
C ILE A 147 -8.86 5.59 -11.73
N ILE A 148 -9.01 5.16 -10.48
CA ILE A 148 -9.95 5.76 -9.52
C ILE A 148 -9.66 7.25 -9.34
N LEU A 149 -8.41 7.61 -9.06
CA LEU A 149 -7.99 8.98 -8.84
C LEU A 149 -8.15 9.86 -10.09
N MET A 150 -7.91 9.32 -11.28
CA MET A 150 -8.14 10.05 -12.53
C MET A 150 -9.61 10.31 -12.79
N VAL A 151 -10.49 9.37 -12.49
CA VAL A 151 -11.95 9.57 -12.56
C VAL A 151 -12.40 10.64 -11.56
N LEU A 152 -11.93 10.58 -10.32
CA LEU A 152 -12.24 11.59 -9.30
C LEU A 152 -11.74 12.98 -9.69
N LYS A 153 -10.54 13.06 -10.27
CA LYS A 153 -9.97 14.31 -10.79
C LYS A 153 -10.79 14.89 -11.93
N ARG A 154 -11.16 14.08 -12.92
CA ARG A 154 -11.99 14.52 -14.06
C ARG A 154 -13.35 15.04 -13.64
N ARG A 155 -13.92 14.50 -12.55
CA ARG A 155 -15.20 14.95 -11.97
C ARG A 155 -15.06 16.16 -11.05
N GLY A 156 -13.86 16.73 -10.87
CA GLY A 156 -13.58 17.82 -9.95
C GLY A 156 -13.76 17.50 -8.46
N ILE A 157 -13.98 16.20 -8.14
CA ILE A 157 -14.18 15.75 -6.77
C ILE A 157 -12.85 15.82 -6.02
N LEU A 158 -11.76 15.35 -6.65
CA LEU A 158 -10.42 15.33 -6.03
C LEU A 158 -9.98 16.74 -5.60
N ASP A 159 -10.22 17.76 -6.42
CA ASP A 159 -9.82 19.14 -6.15
C ASP A 159 -10.58 19.74 -4.96
N ARG A 160 -11.84 19.30 -4.72
CA ARG A 160 -12.62 19.70 -3.54
C ARG A 160 -12.06 19.12 -2.25
N PHE A 161 -11.49 17.92 -2.31
CA PHE A 161 -10.90 17.25 -1.15
C PHE A 161 -9.45 17.69 -0.86
N LEU A 162 -8.73 18.19 -1.86
CA LEU A 162 -7.34 18.63 -1.67
C LEU A 162 -7.20 20.11 -1.25
N LYS A 163 -8.27 20.89 -1.36
CA LYS A 163 -8.40 22.23 -0.78
C LYS A 163 -8.69 22.14 0.72
#